data_254c29a0fcc45b25bcbab0357bc53938
#
_entry.id   254c29a0fcc45b25bcbab0357bc53938
#
_cell.length_a   1.000
_cell.length_b   1.000
_cell.length_c   1.000
_cell.angle_alpha   90.00
_cell.angle_beta   90.00
_cell.angle_gamma   90.00
#
_symmetry.space_group_name_H-M   'P 1'
#
loop_
_entity.id
_entity.type
_entity.pdbx_description
1 polymer ?
#
loop_
_entity_poly.entity_id
_entity_poly.type
_entity_poly.pdbx_seq_one_letter_code
_entity_poly.pdbx_strand_id
1 'polypeptide(L)'
;MRIPVIDFHLHVGTKSHWTPWVMDFFRQVNPFYYEHFSEQIAPDGVLAFLRSQGVRKAVVLSEYAPETSGVVTNEFTSQFCNGQEDLIPFGSICLYNGEPLEEQAERAIKQLGIKGFKMLPTYAHFYPNDPRLFPFYEVAQQHRTPLAFHTGISFFRGSRVK
;
A
#
# COMPACT_ATOMS: atom_id res chain seq x y z
N MET A 1 -17.45 -15.62 -22.22
CA MET A 1 -16.11 -15.01 -22.04
C MET A 1 -16.11 -14.34 -20.66
N ARG A 2 -15.26 -14.73 -19.71
CA ARG A 2 -15.18 -14.04 -18.42
C ARG A 2 -14.40 -12.72 -18.60
N ILE A 3 -14.98 -11.62 -18.15
CA ILE A 3 -14.30 -10.31 -18.14
C ILE A 3 -13.13 -10.39 -17.16
N PRO A 4 -11.90 -10.02 -17.55
CA PRO A 4 -10.77 -10.02 -16.62
C PRO A 4 -10.97 -8.96 -15.55
N VAL A 5 -10.84 -9.36 -14.29
CA VAL A 5 -10.91 -8.45 -13.13
C VAL A 5 -9.51 -7.96 -12.78
N ILE A 6 -9.40 -6.67 -12.47
CA ILE A 6 -8.21 -6.06 -11.88
C ILE A 6 -8.58 -5.59 -10.47
N ASP A 7 -7.91 -6.14 -9.46
CA ASP A 7 -8.03 -5.64 -8.10
C ASP A 7 -7.13 -4.40 -7.94
N PHE A 8 -7.74 -3.27 -7.61
CA PHE A 8 -7.01 -2.01 -7.47
C PHE A 8 -6.67 -1.67 -6.01
N HIS A 9 -6.82 -2.62 -5.07
CA HIS A 9 -6.66 -2.33 -3.65
C HIS A 9 -6.19 -3.55 -2.83
N LEU A 10 -4.96 -3.99 -3.05
CA LEU A 10 -4.37 -5.12 -2.34
C LEU A 10 -3.28 -4.65 -1.39
N HIS A 11 -3.44 -4.90 -0.08
CA HIS A 11 -2.39 -4.75 0.90
C HIS A 11 -1.70 -6.08 1.16
N VAL A 12 -0.38 -6.09 1.09
CA VAL A 12 0.47 -7.23 1.46
C VAL A 12 1.56 -6.77 2.42
N GLY A 13 1.95 -7.65 3.32
CA GLY A 13 3.01 -7.33 4.28
C GLY A 13 3.27 -8.51 5.23
N THR A 14 4.42 -8.55 5.86
CA THR A 14 4.74 -9.51 6.92
C THR A 14 4.15 -9.05 8.25
N LYS A 15 4.12 -9.92 9.27
CA LYS A 15 3.62 -9.58 10.60
C LYS A 15 4.31 -8.35 11.20
N SER A 16 5.59 -8.14 10.88
CA SER A 16 6.39 -7.00 11.36
C SER A 16 6.02 -5.65 10.73
N HIS A 17 5.30 -5.64 9.63
CA HIS A 17 4.85 -4.40 8.99
C HIS A 17 3.63 -3.77 9.67
N TRP A 18 2.87 -4.56 10.44
CA TRP A 18 1.60 -4.14 11.01
C TRP A 18 1.72 -3.80 12.50
N THR A 19 0.93 -2.84 12.96
CA THR A 19 0.87 -2.53 14.39
C THR A 19 0.32 -3.72 15.19
N PRO A 20 0.67 -3.83 16.49
CA PRO A 20 0.14 -4.89 17.36
C PRO A 20 -1.39 -4.96 17.33
N TRP A 21 -2.06 -3.82 17.26
CA TRP A 21 -3.52 -3.78 17.17
C TRP A 21 -4.05 -4.46 15.92
N VAL A 22 -3.44 -4.22 14.75
CA VAL A 22 -3.81 -4.87 13.48
C VAL A 22 -3.58 -6.37 13.55
N MET A 23 -2.48 -6.79 14.15
CA MET A 23 -2.16 -8.21 14.31
C MET A 23 -3.12 -8.91 15.27
N ASP A 24 -3.51 -8.24 16.36
CA ASP A 24 -4.53 -8.76 17.28
C ASP A 24 -5.89 -8.87 16.59
N PHE A 25 -6.25 -7.89 15.77
CA PHE A 25 -7.48 -7.95 14.97
C PHE A 25 -7.47 -9.15 14.01
N PHE A 26 -6.41 -9.36 13.24
CA PHE A 26 -6.31 -10.54 12.35
C PHE A 26 -6.42 -11.85 13.13
N ARG A 27 -5.78 -11.96 14.28
CA ARG A 27 -5.86 -13.15 15.13
C ARG A 27 -7.28 -13.44 15.60
N GLN A 28 -8.06 -12.40 15.91
CA GLN A 28 -9.44 -12.56 16.37
C GLN A 28 -10.42 -12.88 15.22
N VAL A 29 -10.24 -12.23 14.07
CA VAL A 29 -11.17 -12.36 12.94
C VAL A 29 -10.90 -13.62 12.12
N ASN A 30 -9.64 -13.97 11.92
CA ASN A 30 -9.24 -15.14 11.15
C ASN A 30 -7.96 -15.77 11.75
N PRO A 31 -8.09 -16.57 12.83
CA PRO A 31 -6.95 -17.23 13.47
C PRO A 31 -6.13 -18.09 12.52
N PHE A 32 -6.79 -18.83 11.63
CA PHE A 32 -6.12 -19.67 10.64
C PHE A 32 -5.24 -18.83 9.71
N TYR A 33 -5.76 -17.73 9.16
CA TYR A 33 -4.99 -16.82 8.32
C TYR A 33 -3.81 -16.23 9.11
N TYR A 34 -4.03 -15.84 10.36
CA TYR A 34 -2.99 -15.30 11.23
C TYR A 34 -1.83 -16.28 11.45
N GLU A 35 -2.11 -17.55 11.66
CA GLU A 35 -1.09 -18.58 11.86
C GLU A 35 -0.25 -18.84 10.60
N HIS A 36 -0.92 -18.86 9.43
CA HIS A 36 -0.29 -19.12 8.13
C HIS A 36 0.09 -17.86 7.35
N PHE A 37 0.14 -16.73 8.02
CA PHE A 37 0.31 -15.41 7.39
C PHE A 37 1.54 -15.35 6.46
N SER A 38 2.69 -15.86 6.92
CA SER A 38 3.94 -15.81 6.17
C SER A 38 3.93 -16.64 4.87
N GLU A 39 3.20 -17.77 4.88
CA GLU A 39 3.10 -18.65 3.74
C GLU A 39 2.18 -18.09 2.65
N GLN A 40 1.14 -17.37 3.08
CA GLN A 40 0.10 -16.86 2.19
C GLN A 40 0.48 -15.55 1.48
N ILE A 41 1.46 -14.82 1.99
CA ILE A 41 1.88 -13.53 1.42
C ILE A 41 3.03 -13.63 0.42
N ALA A 42 3.53 -14.82 0.11
CA ALA A 42 4.49 -14.97 -0.98
C ALA A 42 3.85 -14.58 -2.34
N PRO A 43 4.58 -13.92 -3.27
CA PRO A 43 4.00 -13.44 -4.53
C PRO A 43 3.23 -14.52 -5.30
N ASP A 44 3.79 -15.73 -5.41
CA ASP A 44 3.15 -16.85 -6.10
C ASP A 44 1.87 -17.33 -5.38
N GLY A 45 1.89 -17.35 -4.04
CA GLY A 45 0.71 -17.69 -3.23
C GLY A 45 -0.41 -16.66 -3.42
N VAL A 46 -0.08 -15.38 -3.39
CA VAL A 46 -1.03 -14.28 -3.64
C VAL A 46 -1.59 -14.38 -5.05
N LEU A 47 -0.76 -14.58 -6.06
CA LEU A 47 -1.22 -14.74 -7.45
C LEU A 47 -2.11 -15.96 -7.64
N ALA A 48 -1.77 -17.09 -7.04
CA ALA A 48 -2.61 -18.29 -7.08
C ALA A 48 -3.99 -18.03 -6.48
N PHE A 49 -4.03 -17.38 -5.31
CA PHE A 49 -5.28 -16.98 -4.67
C PHE A 49 -6.11 -16.04 -5.56
N LEU A 50 -5.52 -14.95 -6.06
CA LEU A 50 -6.19 -13.99 -6.94
C LEU A 50 -6.80 -14.66 -8.17
N ARG A 51 -6.03 -15.53 -8.83
CA ARG A 51 -6.49 -16.27 -10.00
C ARG A 51 -7.66 -17.23 -9.67
N SER A 52 -7.65 -17.84 -8.49
CA SER A 52 -8.76 -18.69 -8.03
C SER A 52 -10.06 -17.90 -7.87
N GLN A 53 -9.96 -16.60 -7.56
CA GLN A 53 -11.09 -15.66 -7.44
C GLN A 53 -11.45 -14.99 -8.78
N GLY A 54 -10.76 -15.30 -9.88
CA GLY A 54 -10.99 -14.70 -11.19
C GLY A 54 -10.32 -13.33 -11.38
N VAL A 55 -9.48 -12.91 -10.44
CA VAL A 55 -8.68 -11.69 -10.54
C VAL A 55 -7.43 -11.98 -11.36
N ARG A 56 -7.19 -11.17 -12.39
CA ARG A 56 -6.04 -11.33 -13.28
C ARG A 56 -4.83 -10.51 -12.84
N LYS A 57 -5.07 -9.27 -12.42
CA LYS A 57 -4.01 -8.36 -11.97
C LYS A 57 -4.41 -7.70 -10.66
N ALA A 58 -3.42 -7.31 -9.86
CA ALA A 58 -3.65 -6.54 -8.66
C ALA A 58 -2.66 -5.38 -8.52
N VAL A 59 -3.15 -4.27 -7.96
CA VAL A 59 -2.32 -3.17 -7.49
C VAL A 59 -1.95 -3.44 -6.04
N VAL A 60 -0.65 -3.61 -5.79
CA VAL A 60 -0.08 -3.85 -4.46
C VAL A 60 0.32 -2.53 -3.85
N LEU A 61 -0.17 -2.25 -2.66
CA LEU A 61 -0.09 -0.94 -2.03
C LEU A 61 0.96 -0.91 -0.91
N SER A 62 1.90 0.03 -0.99
CA SER A 62 2.70 0.45 0.16
C SER A 62 1.85 1.25 1.15
N GLU A 63 2.34 1.36 2.39
CA GLU A 63 1.63 2.05 3.46
C GLU A 63 2.61 2.71 4.44
N TYR A 64 2.37 4.00 4.77
CA TYR A 64 3.11 4.72 5.81
C TYR A 64 2.13 5.31 6.83
N ALA A 65 1.75 4.48 7.81
CA ALA A 65 0.82 4.85 8.87
C ALA A 65 1.24 4.19 10.20
N PRO A 66 2.43 4.53 10.75
CA PRO A 66 3.03 3.81 11.87
C PRO A 66 2.21 3.88 13.17
N GLU A 67 1.42 4.94 13.34
CA GLU A 67 0.58 5.13 14.56
C GLU A 67 -0.77 4.41 14.46
N THR A 68 -1.14 3.92 13.31
CA THR A 68 -2.47 3.30 13.07
C THR A 68 -2.35 1.87 12.56
N SER A 69 -2.12 1.68 11.27
CA SER A 69 -2.12 0.37 10.63
C SER A 69 -0.73 -0.25 10.55
N GLY A 70 0.29 0.52 10.24
CA GLY A 70 1.66 0.03 10.14
C GLY A 70 2.48 0.69 9.03
N VAL A 71 3.59 0.04 8.67
CA VAL A 71 4.49 0.51 7.61
C VAL A 71 4.85 -0.63 6.67
N VAL A 72 4.43 -0.52 5.42
CA VAL A 72 4.86 -1.35 4.29
C VAL A 72 5.62 -0.45 3.34
N THR A 73 6.94 -0.59 3.29
CA THR A 73 7.80 0.34 2.54
C THR A 73 7.66 0.21 1.02
N ASN A 74 8.08 1.23 0.30
CA ASN A 74 8.13 1.21 -1.17
C ASN A 74 9.11 0.15 -1.68
N GLU A 75 10.21 -0.04 -0.97
CA GLU A 75 11.23 -1.06 -1.27
C GLU A 75 10.64 -2.47 -1.16
N PHE A 76 9.90 -2.74 -0.08
CA PHE A 76 9.24 -4.04 0.09
C PHE A 76 8.23 -4.29 -1.04
N THR A 77 7.36 -3.32 -1.33
CA THR A 77 6.34 -3.46 -2.38
C THR A 77 6.98 -3.65 -3.76
N SER A 78 8.02 -2.88 -4.07
CA SER A 78 8.80 -3.04 -5.30
C SER A 78 9.40 -4.45 -5.41
N GLN A 79 10.06 -4.91 -4.37
CA GLN A 79 10.67 -6.25 -4.34
C GLN A 79 9.60 -7.35 -4.44
N PHE A 80 8.49 -7.21 -3.75
CA PHE A 80 7.38 -8.16 -3.79
C PHE A 80 6.79 -8.33 -5.20
N CYS A 81 6.69 -7.24 -5.95
CA CYS A 81 6.16 -7.25 -7.32
C CYS A 81 7.22 -7.59 -8.38
N ASN A 82 8.51 -7.65 -8.00
CA ASN A 82 9.59 -7.85 -8.97
C ASN A 82 9.46 -9.20 -9.69
N GLY A 83 9.51 -9.16 -11.03
CA GLY A 83 9.33 -10.35 -11.87
C GLY A 83 7.88 -10.83 -12.02
N GLN A 84 6.90 -10.16 -11.41
CA GLN A 84 5.48 -10.52 -11.45
C GLN A 84 4.69 -9.53 -12.30
N GLU A 85 4.43 -9.85 -13.58
CA GLU A 85 3.71 -8.97 -14.51
C GLU A 85 2.25 -8.65 -14.10
N ASP A 86 1.66 -9.50 -13.25
CA ASP A 86 0.29 -9.37 -12.80
C ASP A 86 0.17 -8.59 -11.47
N LEU A 87 1.30 -8.21 -10.83
CA LEU A 87 1.35 -7.36 -9.64
C LEU A 87 1.91 -5.98 -9.98
N ILE A 88 1.14 -4.94 -9.70
CA ILE A 88 1.48 -3.56 -10.04
C ILE A 88 1.85 -2.81 -8.74
N PRO A 89 3.11 -2.40 -8.53
CA PRO A 89 3.53 -1.76 -7.31
C PRO A 89 3.05 -0.30 -7.25
N PHE A 90 2.29 0.05 -6.21
CA PHE A 90 1.98 1.41 -5.81
C PHE A 90 2.71 1.75 -4.51
N GLY A 91 3.43 2.86 -4.53
CA GLY A 91 4.13 3.38 -3.38
C GLY A 91 3.24 4.19 -2.43
N SER A 92 3.86 4.71 -1.40
CA SER A 92 3.31 5.71 -0.51
C SER A 92 4.38 6.73 -0.13
N ILE A 93 3.99 7.84 0.50
CA ILE A 93 4.89 8.92 0.90
C ILE A 93 4.83 9.09 2.42
N CYS A 94 5.99 9.25 3.05
CA CYS A 94 6.11 9.52 4.48
C CYS A 94 6.30 11.01 4.73
N LEU A 95 5.31 11.66 5.36
CA LEU A 95 5.37 13.11 5.66
C LEU A 95 6.24 13.45 6.87
N TYR A 96 6.66 12.47 7.66
CA TYR A 96 7.21 12.69 9.00
C TYR A 96 8.62 12.15 9.22
N ASN A 97 9.28 11.65 8.17
CA ASN A 97 10.67 11.14 8.26
C ASN A 97 11.75 12.21 7.99
N GLY A 98 11.34 13.44 7.66
CA GLY A 98 12.25 14.56 7.39
C GLY A 98 12.86 14.58 5.99
N GLU A 99 12.60 13.59 5.16
CA GLU A 99 13.04 13.55 3.76
C GLU A 99 12.10 14.39 2.88
N PRO A 100 12.60 15.19 1.92
CA PRO A 100 11.76 15.91 0.96
C PRO A 100 10.83 14.95 0.20
N LEU A 101 9.55 15.32 0.09
CA LEU A 101 8.54 14.42 -0.48
C LEU A 101 8.73 14.20 -1.98
N GLU A 102 9.24 15.21 -2.68
CA GLU A 102 9.61 15.12 -4.09
C GLU A 102 10.75 14.13 -4.32
N GLU A 103 11.74 14.06 -3.42
CA GLU A 103 12.86 13.12 -3.52
C GLU A 103 12.39 11.69 -3.25
N GLN A 104 11.49 11.50 -2.27
CA GLN A 104 10.86 10.20 -2.03
C GLN A 104 10.10 9.71 -3.27
N ALA A 105 9.34 10.60 -3.91
CA ALA A 105 8.57 10.28 -5.10
C ALA A 105 9.47 9.93 -6.29
N GLU A 106 10.47 10.75 -6.55
CA GLU A 106 11.45 10.55 -7.63
C GLU A 106 12.18 9.20 -7.46
N ARG A 107 12.65 8.90 -6.25
CA ARG A 107 13.30 7.63 -5.94
C ARG A 107 12.34 6.45 -6.17
N ALA A 108 11.11 6.55 -5.67
CA ALA A 108 10.11 5.50 -5.82
C ALA A 108 9.81 5.19 -7.30
N ILE A 109 9.63 6.23 -8.12
CA ILE A 109 9.33 6.07 -9.54
C ILE A 109 10.54 5.55 -10.31
N LYS A 110 11.70 6.20 -10.16
CA LYS A 110 12.86 5.96 -11.03
C LYS A 110 13.70 4.74 -10.61
N GLN A 111 13.82 4.48 -9.30
CA GLN A 111 14.68 3.42 -8.80
C GLN A 111 13.92 2.17 -8.40
N LEU A 112 12.69 2.34 -7.85
CA LEU A 112 11.88 1.21 -7.38
C LEU A 112 10.80 0.79 -8.36
N GLY A 113 10.61 1.49 -9.47
CA GLY A 113 9.64 1.13 -10.50
C GLY A 113 8.18 1.26 -10.07
N ILE A 114 7.89 2.07 -9.05
CA ILE A 114 6.54 2.37 -8.57
C ILE A 114 5.70 2.99 -9.70
N LYS A 115 4.46 2.51 -9.84
CA LYS A 115 3.55 2.88 -10.95
C LYS A 115 2.42 3.82 -10.54
N GLY A 116 2.25 4.07 -9.25
CA GLY A 116 1.26 4.96 -8.65
C GLY A 116 1.51 5.14 -7.17
N PHE A 117 0.75 6.00 -6.50
CA PHE A 117 0.87 6.18 -5.06
C PHE A 117 -0.47 6.00 -4.36
N LYS A 118 -0.44 5.31 -3.23
CA LYS A 118 -1.53 5.21 -2.26
C LYS A 118 -1.28 6.17 -1.12
N MET A 119 -2.24 7.04 -0.88
CA MET A 119 -2.22 8.02 0.20
C MET A 119 -3.29 7.69 1.23
N LEU A 120 -2.96 7.82 2.51
CA LEU A 120 -3.79 7.40 3.64
C LEU A 120 -4.03 8.57 4.62
N PRO A 121 -4.79 9.61 4.23
CA PRO A 121 -4.93 10.84 5.02
C PRO A 121 -5.43 10.61 6.45
N THR A 122 -6.43 9.74 6.62
CA THR A 122 -7.02 9.43 7.92
C THR A 122 -6.10 8.62 8.83
N TYR A 123 -5.19 7.82 8.25
CA TYR A 123 -4.27 6.93 8.98
C TYR A 123 -2.95 7.62 9.30
N ALA A 124 -2.43 8.40 8.37
CA ALA A 124 -1.17 9.14 8.50
C ALA A 124 -1.37 10.61 8.92
N HIS A 125 -2.59 10.99 9.31
CA HIS A 125 -2.95 12.26 9.94
C HIS A 125 -2.59 13.51 9.14
N PHE A 126 -2.84 13.53 7.85
CA PHE A 126 -2.68 14.71 7.01
C PHE A 126 -3.95 15.02 6.21
N TYR A 127 -4.01 16.19 5.60
CA TYR A 127 -5.05 16.55 4.63
C TYR A 127 -4.50 16.46 3.20
N PRO A 128 -5.28 16.00 2.22
CA PRO A 128 -4.84 15.96 0.82
C PRO A 128 -4.43 17.32 0.24
N ASN A 129 -4.92 18.41 0.81
CA ASN A 129 -4.56 19.78 0.41
C ASN A 129 -3.46 20.40 1.31
N ASP A 130 -2.73 19.61 2.08
CA ASP A 130 -1.60 20.10 2.87
C ASP A 130 -0.53 20.65 1.91
N PRO A 131 -0.08 21.91 2.08
CA PRO A 131 0.90 22.52 1.19
C PRO A 131 2.21 21.75 1.09
N ARG A 132 2.59 20.98 2.11
CA ARG A 132 3.78 20.12 2.10
C ARG A 132 3.72 19.05 1.02
N LEU A 133 2.53 18.66 0.56
CA LEU A 133 2.33 17.66 -0.49
C LEU A 133 2.49 18.21 -1.91
N PHE A 134 2.49 19.52 -2.11
CA PHE A 134 2.52 20.09 -3.46
C PHE A 134 3.77 19.69 -4.25
N PRO A 135 5.00 19.71 -3.69
CA PRO A 135 6.17 19.23 -4.42
C PRO A 135 6.04 17.75 -4.87
N PHE A 136 5.46 16.90 -4.03
CA PHE A 136 5.14 15.52 -4.41
C PHE A 136 4.12 15.47 -5.57
N TYR A 137 3.06 16.28 -5.52
CA TYR A 137 2.05 16.31 -6.59
C TYR A 137 2.63 16.77 -7.92
N GLU A 138 3.57 17.72 -7.90
CA GLU A 138 4.28 18.18 -9.10
C GLU A 138 5.09 17.03 -9.73
N VAL A 139 5.82 16.27 -8.94
CA VAL A 139 6.55 15.08 -9.40
C VAL A 139 5.59 14.03 -9.97
N ALA A 140 4.51 13.73 -9.26
CA ALA A 140 3.52 12.76 -9.72
C ALA A 140 2.89 13.19 -11.06
N GLN A 141 2.60 14.49 -11.23
CA GLN A 141 2.08 15.05 -12.47
C GLN A 141 3.10 14.96 -13.61
N GLN A 142 4.36 15.32 -13.36
CA GLN A 142 5.44 15.26 -14.37
C GLN A 142 5.64 13.84 -14.89
N HIS A 143 5.57 12.85 -14.02
CA HIS A 143 5.69 11.43 -14.37
C HIS A 143 4.38 10.78 -14.78
N ARG A 144 3.26 11.51 -14.79
CA ARG A 144 1.90 10.99 -15.07
C ARG A 144 1.56 9.80 -14.17
N THR A 145 1.99 9.87 -12.91
CA THR A 145 1.83 8.81 -11.93
C THR A 145 0.49 8.99 -11.20
N PRO A 146 -0.43 8.02 -11.24
CA PRO A 146 -1.73 8.13 -10.60
C PRO A 146 -1.65 8.13 -9.08
N LEU A 147 -2.58 8.85 -8.44
CA LEU A 147 -2.72 8.92 -6.99
C LEU A 147 -4.06 8.34 -6.56
N ALA A 148 -4.04 7.43 -5.58
CA ALA A 148 -5.21 6.85 -4.95
C ALA A 148 -5.28 7.30 -3.48
N PHE A 149 -6.38 7.95 -3.08
CA PHE A 149 -6.58 8.39 -1.70
C PHE A 149 -7.55 7.48 -0.98
N HIS A 150 -7.19 7.10 0.25
CA HIS A 150 -8.16 6.51 1.17
C HIS A 150 -9.16 7.59 1.58
N THR A 151 -10.44 7.32 1.38
CA THR A 151 -11.55 8.19 1.77
C THR A 151 -12.58 7.38 2.56
N GLY A 152 -13.36 8.06 3.39
CA GLY A 152 -14.41 7.45 4.18
C GLY A 152 -13.98 7.11 5.61
N ILE A 153 -14.76 6.21 6.24
CA ILE A 153 -14.60 5.83 7.64
C ILE A 153 -13.56 4.72 7.77
N SER A 154 -12.75 4.80 8.82
CA SER A 154 -11.85 3.73 9.22
C SER A 154 -12.19 3.24 10.63
N PHE A 155 -12.09 1.93 10.84
CA PHE A 155 -12.20 1.32 12.18
C PHE A 155 -10.82 1.14 12.85
N PHE A 156 -9.72 1.44 12.16
CA PHE A 156 -8.39 1.34 12.74
C PHE A 156 -8.24 2.30 13.93
N ARG A 157 -7.75 1.75 15.04
CA ARG A 157 -7.48 2.55 16.25
C ARG A 157 -6.49 3.66 15.93
N GLY A 158 -6.81 4.88 16.37
CA GLY A 158 -5.97 6.06 16.12
C GLY A 158 -6.24 6.76 14.80
N SER A 159 -7.01 6.19 13.86
CA SER A 159 -7.41 6.90 12.65
C SER A 159 -8.27 8.12 12.97
N ARG A 160 -8.07 9.20 12.22
CA ARG A 160 -8.84 10.45 12.38
C ARG A 160 -9.79 10.61 11.22
N VAL A 161 -11.09 10.60 11.53
CA VAL A 161 -12.14 11.02 10.60
C VAL A 161 -12.45 12.48 10.93
N LYS A 162 -12.34 13.34 9.95
CA LYS A 162 -12.72 14.73 10.08
C LYS A 162 -13.77 15.08 9.04
#